data_83cce23562a6a1260198c42201c91c86
#
_entry.id   83cce23562a6a1260198c42201c91c86
#
_cell.length_a   1.000
_cell.length_b   1.000
_cell.length_c   1.000
_cell.angle_alpha   90.00
_cell.angle_beta   90.00
_cell.angle_gamma   90.00
#
_symmetry.space_group_name_H-M   'P 1'
#
loop_
_entity.id
_entity.type
_entity.pdbx_description
1 polymer ?
#
loop_
_entity_poly.entity_id
_entity_poly.type
_entity_poly.pdbx_seq_one_letter_code
_entity_poly.pdbx_strand_id
1 'polypeptide(L)'
;QAAVNVFDSFYEDLSIWEGSGLINDAPNIRPYPLQEIQRILQIVIDTGDAGQRRRAEEYYNRFFGRVFHFGGLAEIAVKAPQKQYELNLAPFMDINYSLHRLFSISGRMSVFLTNKFFSQALTPLFQYSKYDLADDGVFAGKFLVLPVFNTGVAFGTPQYYVTAGIARTNHGPFYDNSLFVGSQAMHQGQFTFVVNKEKWTYNQALLTLTATGDNGANHQPGKFLAIHSLNIRPLSWLSFGIVDTIIYGKRFEPIYLLPFSAFFISQGLYAFPDNSLIGGTFTIKPVKGLRLDGALYADDLGFNEIVKFKKDAKWRMSGQFGVSYTMPK
;
A
#
# COMPACT_ATOMS: atom_id res chain seq x y z
N GLN A 1 -0.31 -8.10 14.79
CA GLN A 1 -0.88 -7.67 13.50
C GLN A 1 -0.16 -8.37 12.35
N ALA A 2 -0.86 -8.61 11.24
CA ALA A 2 -0.26 -9.23 10.06
C ALA A 2 0.64 -8.23 9.32
N ALA A 3 1.78 -8.68 8.83
CA ALA A 3 2.71 -7.85 8.05
C ALA A 3 2.08 -7.24 6.79
N VAL A 4 1.07 -7.88 6.24
CA VAL A 4 0.32 -7.40 5.06
C VAL A 4 -0.63 -6.23 5.34
N ASN A 5 -0.69 -5.70 6.56
CA ASN A 5 -1.54 -4.57 6.88
C ASN A 5 -0.78 -3.25 6.74
N VAL A 6 -1.12 -2.44 5.73
CA VAL A 6 -0.50 -1.11 5.49
C VAL A 6 -0.81 -0.07 6.57
N PHE A 7 -1.81 -0.32 7.43
CA PHE A 7 -2.14 0.53 8.59
C PHE A 7 -1.47 0.06 9.87
N ASP A 8 -0.51 -0.84 9.80
CA ASP A 8 0.25 -1.23 10.97
C ASP A 8 1.11 -0.06 11.47
N SER A 9 1.12 0.14 12.78
CA SER A 9 1.94 1.18 13.43
C SER A 9 3.45 1.05 13.13
N PHE A 10 3.90 -0.10 12.65
CA PHE A 10 5.24 -0.29 12.13
C PHE A 10 5.56 0.71 11.01
N TYR A 11 4.61 1.02 10.12
CA TYR A 11 4.84 1.97 9.02
C TYR A 11 4.92 3.42 9.49
N GLU A 12 4.21 3.78 10.58
CA GLU A 12 4.33 5.09 11.22
C GLU A 12 5.74 5.25 11.82
N ASP A 13 6.18 4.25 12.60
CA ASP A 13 7.52 4.25 13.20
C ASP A 13 8.63 4.18 12.12
N LEU A 14 8.39 3.45 11.01
CA LEU A 14 9.33 3.43 9.89
C LEU A 14 9.49 4.82 9.27
N SER A 15 8.41 5.60 9.13
CA SER A 15 8.51 6.98 8.63
C SER A 15 9.37 7.86 9.55
N ILE A 16 9.29 7.64 10.87
CA ILE A 16 10.12 8.31 11.87
C ILE A 16 11.59 7.87 11.73
N TRP A 17 11.85 6.57 11.56
CA TRP A 17 13.20 6.03 11.36
C TRP A 17 13.85 6.53 10.07
N GLU A 18 13.07 6.65 8.99
CA GLU A 18 13.55 7.29 7.76
C GLU A 18 13.84 8.79 7.94
N GLY A 19 12.94 9.50 8.64
CA GLY A 19 13.14 10.92 8.95
C GLY A 19 14.39 11.18 9.81
N SER A 20 14.70 10.24 10.73
CA SER A 20 15.91 10.31 11.55
C SER A 20 17.20 9.87 10.82
N GLY A 21 17.06 9.28 9.61
CA GLY A 21 18.19 8.80 8.80
C GLY A 21 18.68 7.41 9.15
N LEU A 22 17.97 6.65 10.00
CA LEU A 22 18.32 5.26 10.32
C LEU A 22 18.06 4.32 9.14
N ILE A 23 16.96 4.54 8.43
CA ILE A 23 16.56 3.79 7.24
C ILE A 23 16.57 4.75 6.06
N ASN A 24 17.27 4.38 4.98
CA ASN A 24 17.35 5.22 3.79
C ASN A 24 16.98 4.50 2.50
N ASP A 25 16.71 3.20 2.57
CA ASP A 25 16.54 2.32 1.42
C ASP A 25 15.24 1.51 1.44
N ALA A 26 14.24 1.97 2.21
CA ALA A 26 12.93 1.31 2.21
C ALA A 26 12.25 1.41 0.83
N PRO A 27 11.66 0.30 0.33
CA PRO A 27 10.93 0.32 -0.94
C PRO A 27 9.68 1.22 -0.89
N ASN A 28 9.33 1.82 -2.02
CA ASN A 28 8.17 2.72 -2.13
C ASN A 28 6.84 1.99 -2.35
N ILE A 29 6.80 0.67 -2.29
CA ILE A 29 5.57 -0.12 -2.40
C ILE A 29 5.36 -0.94 -1.13
N ARG A 30 4.21 -0.82 -0.53
CA ARG A 30 3.80 -1.49 0.71
C ARG A 30 2.52 -2.28 0.48
N PRO A 31 2.23 -3.36 1.21
CA PRO A 31 2.93 -3.86 2.41
C PRO A 31 4.24 -4.59 2.09
N TYR A 32 5.15 -4.60 3.05
CA TYR A 32 6.42 -5.34 2.96
C TYR A 32 6.26 -6.80 3.37
N PRO A 33 7.03 -7.73 2.77
CA PRO A 33 7.15 -9.09 3.25
C PRO A 33 7.93 -9.16 4.57
N LEU A 34 7.77 -10.27 5.30
CA LEU A 34 8.44 -10.45 6.59
C LEU A 34 9.96 -10.32 6.50
N GLN A 35 10.57 -10.76 5.39
CA GLN A 35 12.01 -10.65 5.18
C GLN A 35 12.49 -9.19 5.17
N GLU A 36 11.74 -8.31 4.53
CA GLU A 36 12.07 -6.88 4.49
C GLU A 36 11.81 -6.21 5.84
N ILE A 37 10.72 -6.54 6.51
CA ILE A 37 10.44 -6.08 7.87
C ILE A 37 11.55 -6.49 8.82
N GLN A 38 12.00 -7.75 8.74
CA GLN A 38 13.10 -8.26 9.57
C GLN A 38 14.40 -7.47 9.34
N ARG A 39 14.74 -7.21 8.07
CA ARG A 39 15.92 -6.40 7.72
C ARG A 39 15.86 -5.00 8.34
N ILE A 40 14.73 -4.32 8.17
CA ILE A 40 14.52 -2.97 8.72
C ILE A 40 14.64 -2.97 10.24
N LEU A 41 13.94 -3.90 10.92
CA LEU A 41 13.99 -4.00 12.38
C LEU A 41 15.40 -4.28 12.89
N GLN A 42 16.16 -5.16 12.21
CA GLN A 42 17.53 -5.47 12.59
C GLN A 42 18.43 -4.22 12.52
N ILE A 43 18.31 -3.43 11.44
CA ILE A 43 19.07 -2.16 11.33
C ILE A 43 18.76 -1.24 12.51
N VAL A 44 17.47 -1.08 12.86
CA VAL A 44 17.09 -0.19 13.98
C VAL A 44 17.55 -0.75 15.34
N ILE A 45 17.51 -2.06 15.54
CA ILE A 45 18.02 -2.70 16.75
C ILE A 45 19.53 -2.47 16.90
N ASP A 46 20.30 -2.57 15.80
CA ASP A 46 21.75 -2.46 15.83
C ASP A 46 22.23 -1.02 15.93
N THR A 47 21.54 -0.05 15.30
CA THR A 47 22.04 1.31 15.12
C THR A 47 21.18 2.41 15.77
N GLY A 48 19.96 2.09 16.21
CA GLY A 48 19.04 3.04 16.83
C GLY A 48 19.42 3.42 18.27
N ASP A 49 18.82 4.51 18.76
CA ASP A 49 18.88 4.87 20.17
C ASP A 49 18.11 3.86 21.05
N ALA A 50 18.20 3.99 22.38
CA ALA A 50 17.56 3.04 23.30
C ALA A 50 16.03 2.95 23.13
N GLY A 51 15.35 4.07 22.79
CA GLY A 51 13.90 4.09 22.56
C GLY A 51 13.53 3.43 21.24
N GLN A 52 14.26 3.72 20.20
CA GLN A 52 14.09 3.14 18.87
C GLN A 52 14.36 1.63 18.87
N ARG A 53 15.44 1.22 19.52
CA ARG A 53 15.78 -0.20 19.71
C ARG A 53 14.69 -0.96 20.41
N ARG A 54 14.24 -0.49 21.58
CA ARG A 54 13.14 -1.11 22.33
C ARG A 54 11.89 -1.26 21.46
N ARG A 55 11.54 -0.23 20.71
CA ARG A 55 10.37 -0.24 19.83
C ARG A 55 10.53 -1.24 18.69
N ALA A 56 11.71 -1.34 18.10
CA ALA A 56 12.00 -2.34 17.07
C ALA A 56 11.98 -3.77 17.63
N GLU A 57 12.46 -4.00 18.84
CA GLU A 57 12.38 -5.29 19.53
C GLU A 57 10.92 -5.70 19.84
N GLU A 58 10.05 -4.74 20.22
CA GLU A 58 8.61 -4.97 20.38
C GLU A 58 7.96 -5.45 19.06
N TYR A 59 8.29 -4.80 17.95
CA TYR A 59 7.83 -5.23 16.63
C TYR A 59 8.41 -6.58 16.21
N TYR A 60 9.71 -6.80 16.47
CA TYR A 60 10.34 -8.09 16.19
C TYR A 60 9.64 -9.23 16.93
N ASN A 61 9.39 -9.08 18.22
CA ASN A 61 8.66 -10.06 19.00
C ASN A 61 7.22 -10.23 18.52
N ARG A 62 6.56 -9.18 18.09
CA ARG A 62 5.19 -9.21 17.56
C ARG A 62 5.10 -9.95 16.23
N PHE A 63 6.02 -9.73 15.30
CA PHE A 63 5.98 -10.36 13.99
C PHE A 63 6.60 -11.76 13.95
N PHE A 64 7.61 -12.02 14.79
CA PHE A 64 8.42 -13.24 14.72
C PHE A 64 8.35 -14.11 15.97
N GLY A 65 7.84 -13.60 17.08
CA GLY A 65 7.77 -14.33 18.35
C GLY A 65 6.76 -15.47 18.35
N ARG A 66 5.67 -15.33 17.62
CA ARG A 66 4.61 -16.36 17.49
C ARG A 66 4.06 -16.38 16.08
N VAL A 67 3.71 -17.57 15.60
CA VAL A 67 3.10 -17.75 14.27
C VAL A 67 1.67 -17.23 14.24
N PHE A 68 0.90 -17.50 15.29
CA PHE A 68 -0.51 -17.14 15.38
C PHE A 68 -0.73 -16.11 16.49
N HIS A 69 -1.53 -15.08 16.17
CA HIS A 69 -2.00 -14.10 17.13
C HIS A 69 -3.51 -13.97 17.00
N PHE A 70 -4.20 -14.01 18.12
CA PHE A 70 -5.65 -13.82 18.18
C PHE A 70 -5.95 -12.49 18.83
N GLY A 71 -6.97 -11.81 18.36
CA GLY A 71 -7.41 -10.55 18.91
C GLY A 71 -8.81 -10.19 18.42
N GLY A 72 -9.26 -9.03 18.83
CA GLY A 72 -10.54 -8.50 18.41
C GLY A 72 -10.56 -6.99 18.58
N LEU A 73 -11.37 -6.34 17.77
CA LEU A 73 -11.72 -4.94 17.88
C LEU A 73 -13.20 -4.85 18.21
N ALA A 74 -13.57 -3.93 19.09
CA ALA A 74 -14.95 -3.66 19.47
C ALA A 74 -15.15 -2.16 19.53
N GLU A 75 -16.21 -1.70 18.91
CA GLU A 75 -16.62 -0.29 18.94
C GLU A 75 -18.09 -0.19 19.27
N ILE A 76 -18.43 0.77 20.12
CA ILE A 76 -19.80 1.10 20.47
C ILE A 76 -20.00 2.60 20.29
N ALA A 77 -20.97 2.98 19.47
CA ALA A 77 -21.43 4.36 19.38
C ALA A 77 -22.86 4.50 19.87
N VAL A 78 -23.13 5.54 20.65
CA VAL A 78 -24.45 5.82 21.19
C VAL A 78 -24.87 7.23 20.77
N LYS A 79 -26.06 7.31 20.13
CA LYS A 79 -26.73 8.58 19.84
C LYS A 79 -27.81 8.81 20.89
N ALA A 80 -27.45 9.50 21.94
CA ALA A 80 -28.30 9.69 23.12
C ALA A 80 -29.70 10.25 22.82
N PRO A 81 -29.91 11.31 21.99
CA PRO A 81 -31.24 11.83 21.71
C PRO A 81 -32.17 10.82 21.03
N GLN A 82 -31.62 9.97 20.18
CA GLN A 82 -32.37 8.98 19.39
C GLN A 82 -32.45 7.60 20.04
N LYS A 83 -31.85 7.39 21.21
CA LYS A 83 -31.72 6.08 21.87
C LYS A 83 -31.23 4.98 20.91
N GLN A 84 -30.32 5.35 20.01
CA GLN A 84 -29.73 4.45 19.02
C GLN A 84 -28.33 4.07 19.44
N TYR A 85 -27.98 2.82 19.24
CA TYR A 85 -26.62 2.33 19.46
C TYR A 85 -26.12 1.57 18.21
N GLU A 86 -24.84 1.61 18.01
CA GLU A 86 -24.13 0.81 17.02
C GLU A 86 -23.08 -0.03 17.72
N LEU A 87 -23.03 -1.28 17.36
CA LEU A 87 -22.02 -2.22 17.83
C LEU A 87 -21.31 -2.81 16.64
N ASN A 88 -20.00 -2.63 16.61
CA ASN A 88 -19.10 -3.20 15.63
C ASN A 88 -18.11 -4.10 16.34
N LEU A 89 -17.97 -5.33 15.88
CA LEU A 89 -17.04 -6.32 16.42
C LEU A 89 -16.21 -6.89 15.27
N ALA A 90 -14.93 -7.09 15.49
CA ALA A 90 -14.05 -7.74 14.53
C ALA A 90 -13.03 -8.64 15.25
N PRO A 91 -13.43 -9.86 15.62
CA PRO A 91 -12.45 -10.87 16.02
C PRO A 91 -11.54 -11.19 14.83
N PHE A 92 -10.26 -11.40 15.10
CA PHE A 92 -9.29 -11.71 14.07
C PHE A 92 -8.24 -12.72 14.53
N MET A 93 -7.67 -13.39 13.55
CA MET A 93 -6.47 -14.20 13.67
C MET A 93 -5.42 -13.70 12.69
N ASP A 94 -4.25 -13.37 13.19
CA ASP A 94 -3.08 -13.04 12.38
C ASP A 94 -2.15 -14.25 12.29
N ILE A 95 -1.57 -14.42 11.10
CA ILE A 95 -0.56 -15.43 10.81
C ILE A 95 0.67 -14.71 10.28
N ASN A 96 1.82 -14.94 10.92
CA ASN A 96 3.13 -14.52 10.43
C ASN A 96 4.06 -15.73 10.51
N TYR A 97 4.46 -16.28 9.37
CA TYR A 97 5.26 -17.46 9.30
C TYR A 97 6.36 -17.36 8.24
N SER A 98 7.58 -17.55 8.67
CA SER A 98 8.74 -17.70 7.80
C SER A 98 9.16 -19.15 7.80
N LEU A 99 8.83 -19.86 6.71
CA LEU A 99 9.25 -21.27 6.54
C LEU A 99 10.76 -21.37 6.35
N HIS A 100 11.33 -20.42 5.65
CA HIS A 100 12.75 -20.29 5.34
C HIS A 100 13.06 -18.82 5.17
N ARG A 101 14.35 -18.42 5.27
CA ARG A 101 14.76 -17.02 5.02
C ARG A 101 14.35 -16.47 3.63
N LEU A 102 13.95 -17.35 2.70
CA LEU A 102 13.47 -16.99 1.37
C LEU A 102 11.95 -17.03 1.21
N PHE A 103 11.21 -17.64 2.15
CA PHE A 103 9.77 -17.80 2.00
C PHE A 103 9.04 -17.42 3.27
N SER A 104 8.01 -16.60 3.11
CA SER A 104 7.15 -16.20 4.22
C SER A 104 5.68 -16.11 3.80
N ILE A 105 4.82 -16.29 4.80
CA ILE A 105 3.38 -16.11 4.71
C ILE A 105 2.98 -15.13 5.81
N SER A 106 2.17 -14.14 5.46
CA SER A 106 1.56 -13.24 6.42
C SER A 106 0.10 -13.02 6.05
N GLY A 107 -0.79 -12.99 7.03
CA GLY A 107 -2.20 -12.80 6.75
C GLY A 107 -3.01 -12.48 7.99
N ARG A 108 -4.16 -11.86 7.75
CA ARG A 108 -5.23 -11.66 8.72
C ARG A 108 -6.51 -12.28 8.19
N MET A 109 -7.12 -13.10 9.01
CA MET A 109 -8.50 -13.56 8.84
C MET A 109 -9.34 -12.87 9.92
N SER A 110 -10.39 -12.18 9.53
CA SER A 110 -11.28 -11.47 10.42
C SER A 110 -12.72 -11.69 10.00
N VAL A 111 -13.63 -11.61 10.97
CA VAL A 111 -15.06 -11.54 10.72
C VAL A 111 -15.56 -10.23 11.28
N PHE A 112 -16.04 -9.36 10.41
CA PHE A 112 -16.64 -8.11 10.81
C PHE A 112 -18.13 -8.29 11.06
N LEU A 113 -18.60 -7.87 12.23
CA LEU A 113 -19.98 -7.96 12.67
C LEU A 113 -20.47 -6.54 12.98
N THR A 114 -21.56 -6.10 12.36
CA THR A 114 -22.16 -4.80 12.65
C THR A 114 -23.68 -4.89 12.73
N ASN A 115 -24.29 -4.20 13.68
CA ASN A 115 -25.73 -4.09 13.79
C ASN A 115 -26.32 -2.93 12.99
N LYS A 116 -25.47 -2.10 12.40
CA LYS A 116 -25.87 -1.02 11.51
C LYS A 116 -24.95 -0.91 10.31
N PHE A 117 -25.58 -0.81 9.18
CA PHE A 117 -24.93 -0.60 7.92
C PHE A 117 -24.52 0.89 7.82
N PHE A 118 -23.19 1.16 7.79
CA PHE A 118 -22.62 2.48 7.56
C PHE A 118 -22.91 3.56 8.61
N SER A 119 -22.43 3.38 9.81
CA SER A 119 -22.15 4.55 10.61
C SER A 119 -20.82 5.14 10.21
N GLN A 120 -20.83 6.39 9.81
CA GLN A 120 -19.61 7.15 9.55
C GLN A 120 -18.82 7.48 10.83
N ALA A 121 -19.41 7.29 12.01
CA ALA A 121 -18.80 7.69 13.26
C ALA A 121 -17.66 6.76 13.72
N LEU A 122 -17.69 5.49 13.29
CA LEU A 122 -16.77 4.45 13.75
C LEU A 122 -15.87 3.88 12.64
N THR A 123 -15.87 4.51 11.49
CA THR A 123 -15.18 4.08 10.27
C THR A 123 -13.65 3.95 10.39
N PRO A 124 -12.91 4.70 11.24
CA PRO A 124 -11.44 4.59 11.27
C PRO A 124 -10.91 3.21 11.59
N LEU A 125 -11.59 2.45 12.46
CA LEU A 125 -11.11 1.10 12.83
C LEU A 125 -11.36 0.05 11.75
N PHE A 126 -12.42 0.21 10.95
CA PHE A 126 -12.84 -0.82 10.01
C PHE A 126 -12.63 -0.46 8.55
N GLN A 127 -12.34 0.76 8.22
CA GLN A 127 -11.90 1.27 6.90
C GLN A 127 -12.49 0.56 5.66
N TYR A 128 -13.77 0.18 5.74
CA TYR A 128 -14.48 -0.41 4.62
C TYR A 128 -15.18 0.67 3.82
N SER A 129 -15.07 0.58 2.50
CA SER A 129 -15.89 1.39 1.63
C SER A 129 -17.31 0.82 1.56
N LYS A 130 -18.25 1.65 1.14
CA LYS A 130 -19.62 1.24 0.86
C LYS A 130 -19.69 0.02 -0.09
N TYR A 131 -18.75 -0.10 -1.01
CA TYR A 131 -18.70 -1.16 -2.01
C TYR A 131 -18.14 -2.48 -1.48
N ASP A 132 -17.26 -2.44 -0.48
CA ASP A 132 -16.74 -3.65 0.17
C ASP A 132 -17.84 -4.43 0.90
N LEU A 133 -18.94 -3.77 1.23
CA LEU A 133 -19.97 -4.30 2.11
C LEU A 133 -21.28 -4.68 1.37
N ALA A 134 -21.49 -4.20 0.14
CA ALA A 134 -22.82 -4.22 -0.46
C ALA A 134 -23.29 -5.61 -0.93
N ASP A 135 -22.35 -6.47 -1.37
CA ASP A 135 -22.74 -7.67 -2.11
C ASP A 135 -22.38 -9.01 -1.42
N ASP A 136 -21.47 -9.01 -0.45
CA ASP A 136 -20.92 -10.25 0.13
C ASP A 136 -21.29 -10.49 1.60
N GLY A 137 -22.10 -9.60 2.18
CA GLY A 137 -22.50 -9.70 3.58
C GLY A 137 -23.66 -10.69 3.79
N VAL A 138 -23.51 -11.55 4.76
CA VAL A 138 -24.58 -12.46 5.22
C VAL A 138 -25.20 -11.87 6.48
N PHE A 139 -26.51 -11.71 6.49
CA PHE A 139 -27.22 -11.31 7.71
C PHE A 139 -27.45 -12.51 8.63
N ALA A 140 -26.94 -12.40 9.85
CA ALA A 140 -27.25 -13.30 10.94
C ALA A 140 -28.15 -12.56 11.95
N GLY A 141 -29.45 -12.69 11.79
CA GLY A 141 -30.42 -11.93 12.58
C GLY A 141 -30.37 -10.43 12.28
N LYS A 142 -29.99 -9.62 13.30
CA LYS A 142 -29.85 -8.14 13.17
C LYS A 142 -28.42 -7.71 12.81
N PHE A 143 -27.49 -8.63 12.65
CA PHE A 143 -26.10 -8.33 12.35
C PHE A 143 -25.75 -8.65 10.92
N LEU A 144 -25.05 -7.74 10.28
CA LEU A 144 -24.33 -8.01 9.06
C LEU A 144 -23.00 -8.66 9.41
N VAL A 145 -22.69 -9.77 8.77
CA VAL A 145 -21.47 -10.57 8.97
C VAL A 145 -20.64 -10.55 7.70
N LEU A 146 -19.42 -10.06 7.77
CA LEU A 146 -18.52 -9.95 6.63
C LEU A 146 -17.19 -10.64 6.93
N PRO A 147 -16.83 -11.68 6.19
CA PRO A 147 -15.47 -12.22 6.25
C PRO A 147 -14.50 -11.26 5.58
N VAL A 148 -13.36 -11.03 6.21
CA VAL A 148 -12.30 -10.18 5.70
C VAL A 148 -11.00 -10.95 5.68
N PHE A 149 -10.41 -11.04 4.50
CA PHE A 149 -9.15 -11.70 4.28
C PHE A 149 -8.12 -10.70 3.75
N ASN A 150 -6.96 -10.71 4.39
CA ASN A 150 -5.82 -9.92 3.99
C ASN A 150 -4.60 -10.84 4.13
N THR A 151 -4.09 -11.37 3.04
CA THR A 151 -3.07 -12.41 3.08
C THR A 151 -2.08 -12.24 1.95
N GLY A 152 -0.82 -12.58 2.21
CA GLY A 152 0.24 -12.57 1.22
C GLY A 152 1.28 -13.62 1.47
N VAL A 153 1.84 -14.12 0.39
CA VAL A 153 3.02 -14.95 0.37
C VAL A 153 4.17 -14.17 -0.25
N ALA A 154 5.38 -14.42 0.20
CA ALA A 154 6.57 -13.80 -0.36
C ALA A 154 7.67 -14.83 -0.56
N PHE A 155 8.43 -14.63 -1.63
CA PHE A 155 9.60 -15.42 -1.95
C PHE A 155 10.76 -14.51 -2.36
N GLY A 156 11.93 -14.73 -1.78
CA GLY A 156 13.15 -14.00 -2.07
C GLY A 156 13.84 -13.44 -0.84
N THR A 157 14.88 -12.66 -1.08
CA THR A 157 15.64 -11.93 -0.06
C THR A 157 15.15 -10.48 0.03
N PRO A 158 15.53 -9.69 1.05
CA PRO A 158 15.22 -8.26 1.10
C PRO A 158 15.67 -7.46 -0.14
N GLN A 159 16.72 -7.93 -0.83
CA GLN A 159 17.24 -7.28 -2.04
C GLN A 159 16.49 -7.65 -3.31
N TYR A 160 15.84 -8.82 -3.34
CA TYR A 160 15.09 -9.33 -4.50
C TYR A 160 13.94 -10.19 -3.99
N TYR A 161 12.73 -9.75 -4.14
CA TYR A 161 11.58 -10.55 -3.73
C TYR A 161 10.37 -10.37 -4.64
N VAL A 162 9.54 -11.38 -4.63
CA VAL A 162 8.19 -11.36 -5.19
C VAL A 162 7.20 -11.53 -4.06
N THR A 163 6.06 -10.86 -4.17
CA THR A 163 4.91 -11.09 -3.29
C THR A 163 3.66 -11.33 -4.09
N ALA A 164 2.78 -12.16 -3.59
CA ALA A 164 1.45 -12.37 -4.15
C ALA A 164 0.42 -12.49 -3.03
N GLY A 165 -0.75 -11.92 -3.21
CA GLY A 165 -1.77 -11.97 -2.17
C GLY A 165 -2.96 -11.06 -2.41
N ILE A 166 -3.75 -10.88 -1.36
CA ILE A 166 -4.87 -9.94 -1.31
C ILE A 166 -4.58 -8.97 -0.17
N ALA A 167 -4.39 -7.69 -0.50
CA ALA A 167 -4.09 -6.65 0.48
C ALA A 167 -4.47 -5.27 -0.04
N ARG A 168 -4.49 -4.29 0.84
CA ARG A 168 -4.43 -2.88 0.46
C ARG A 168 -2.99 -2.54 0.10
N THR A 169 -2.81 -1.71 -0.92
CA THR A 169 -1.49 -1.30 -1.39
C THR A 169 -1.32 0.19 -1.19
N ASN A 170 -0.11 0.60 -0.79
CA ASN A 170 0.30 2.00 -0.79
C ASN A 170 1.59 2.12 -1.60
N HIS A 171 1.58 2.98 -2.62
CA HIS A 171 2.73 3.22 -3.49
C HIS A 171 3.13 4.69 -3.46
N GLY A 172 4.38 4.97 -3.17
CA GLY A 172 4.96 6.31 -3.16
C GLY A 172 5.67 6.66 -1.83
N PRO A 173 6.14 7.91 -1.68
CA PRO A 173 6.87 8.32 -0.49
C PRO A 173 5.99 8.54 0.74
N PHE A 174 4.67 8.69 0.56
CA PHE A 174 3.73 8.98 1.65
C PHE A 174 3.28 7.70 2.34
N TYR A 175 3.35 7.67 3.67
CA TYR A 175 3.00 6.52 4.48
C TYR A 175 1.50 6.40 4.75
N ASP A 176 0.83 7.51 5.03
CA ASP A 176 -0.60 7.52 5.38
C ASP A 176 -1.47 7.25 4.18
N ASN A 177 -1.28 8.03 3.11
CA ASN A 177 -2.05 7.88 1.89
C ASN A 177 -1.29 8.47 0.70
N SER A 178 -1.11 7.69 -0.35
CA SER A 178 -0.49 8.16 -1.59
C SER A 178 -1.55 8.57 -2.60
N LEU A 179 -1.25 9.61 -3.36
CA LEU A 179 -2.12 10.14 -4.39
C LEU A 179 -2.43 9.12 -5.49
N PHE A 180 -1.45 8.28 -5.83
CA PHE A 180 -1.58 7.35 -6.96
C PHE A 180 -2.28 6.04 -6.57
N VAL A 181 -1.69 5.28 -5.66
CA VAL A 181 -2.32 4.11 -5.02
C VAL A 181 -2.17 4.29 -3.53
N GLY A 182 -3.26 4.66 -2.88
CA GLY A 182 -3.27 4.95 -1.45
C GLY A 182 -3.79 3.77 -0.64
N SER A 183 -3.40 3.74 0.63
CA SER A 183 -3.82 2.75 1.62
C SER A 183 -5.34 2.70 1.82
N GLN A 184 -6.06 3.77 1.47
CA GLN A 184 -7.52 3.84 1.55
C GLN A 184 -8.24 3.13 0.38
N ALA A 185 -7.51 2.72 -0.67
CA ALA A 185 -8.07 1.91 -1.74
C ALA A 185 -8.56 0.55 -1.22
N MET A 186 -9.49 -0.06 -1.94
CA MET A 186 -10.04 -1.39 -1.60
C MET A 186 -8.95 -2.45 -1.58
N HIS A 187 -9.22 -3.58 -0.92
CA HIS A 187 -8.38 -4.77 -1.03
C HIS A 187 -8.31 -5.24 -2.48
N GLN A 188 -7.12 -5.56 -2.91
CA GLN A 188 -6.83 -5.93 -4.29
C GLN A 188 -6.01 -7.21 -4.30
N GLY A 189 -6.29 -8.10 -5.25
CA GLY A 189 -5.32 -9.10 -5.64
C GLY A 189 -4.09 -8.40 -6.16
N GLN A 190 -2.91 -8.78 -5.66
CA GLN A 190 -1.66 -8.14 -6.03
C GLN A 190 -0.56 -9.15 -6.29
N PHE A 191 0.26 -8.82 -7.26
CA PHE A 191 1.55 -9.45 -7.48
C PHE A 191 2.59 -8.34 -7.56
N THR A 192 3.66 -8.42 -6.77
CA THR A 192 4.74 -7.44 -6.82
C THR A 192 6.08 -8.13 -7.00
N PHE A 193 6.97 -7.47 -7.75
CA PHE A 193 8.38 -7.79 -7.85
C PHE A 193 9.20 -6.57 -7.45
N VAL A 194 10.15 -6.75 -6.54
CA VAL A 194 10.98 -5.67 -6.01
C VAL A 194 12.45 -6.05 -6.12
N VAL A 195 13.23 -5.12 -6.67
CA VAL A 195 14.68 -5.12 -6.57
C VAL A 195 15.09 -3.95 -5.71
N ASN A 196 15.57 -4.21 -4.51
CA ASN A 196 15.95 -3.18 -3.55
C ASN A 196 17.45 -3.15 -3.35
N LYS A 197 18.10 -2.08 -3.78
CA LYS A 197 19.52 -1.80 -3.59
C LYS A 197 19.71 -0.53 -2.80
N GLU A 198 20.85 -0.37 -2.18
CA GLU A 198 21.19 0.81 -1.38
C GLU A 198 20.88 2.13 -2.10
N LYS A 199 21.28 2.25 -3.37
CA LYS A 199 21.16 3.50 -4.15
C LYS A 199 19.95 3.55 -5.08
N TRP A 200 19.22 2.47 -5.26
CA TRP A 200 18.04 2.46 -6.10
C TRP A 200 17.09 1.30 -5.76
N THR A 201 15.84 1.50 -6.06
CA THR A 201 14.80 0.46 -5.95
C THR A 201 13.98 0.44 -7.23
N TYR A 202 13.80 -0.73 -7.80
CA TYR A 202 12.82 -0.96 -8.85
C TYR A 202 11.65 -1.75 -8.27
N ASN A 203 10.44 -1.27 -8.52
CA ASN A 203 9.22 -1.96 -8.14
C ASN A 203 8.38 -2.18 -9.39
N GLN A 204 7.85 -3.38 -9.49
CA GLN A 204 6.83 -3.75 -10.47
C GLN A 204 5.66 -4.34 -9.72
N ALA A 205 4.44 -3.90 -10.02
CA ALA A 205 3.23 -4.44 -9.42
C ALA A 205 2.14 -4.64 -10.47
N LEU A 206 1.36 -5.67 -10.28
CA LEU A 206 0.08 -5.90 -10.95
C LEU A 206 -1.00 -5.97 -9.88
N LEU A 207 -1.98 -5.09 -9.96
CA LEU A 207 -3.12 -5.04 -9.08
C LEU A 207 -4.39 -5.40 -9.85
N THR A 208 -5.21 -6.27 -9.28
CA THR A 208 -6.55 -6.53 -9.80
C THR A 208 -7.51 -5.50 -9.23
N LEU A 209 -8.04 -4.64 -10.07
CA LEU A 209 -9.00 -3.63 -9.62
C LEU A 209 -10.39 -4.23 -9.54
N THR A 210 -11.17 -3.80 -8.54
CA THR A 210 -12.55 -4.20 -8.41
C THR A 210 -13.35 -3.77 -9.64
N ALA A 211 -14.14 -4.68 -10.19
CA ALA A 211 -15.10 -4.33 -11.21
C ALA A 211 -16.11 -3.35 -10.59
N THR A 212 -16.27 -2.19 -11.22
CA THR A 212 -17.33 -1.25 -10.84
C THR A 212 -18.57 -1.60 -11.65
N GLY A 213 -19.68 -1.87 -11.00
CA GLY A 213 -20.94 -2.16 -11.67
C GLY A 213 -22.11 -1.81 -10.76
N ASP A 214 -23.21 -1.43 -11.35
CA ASP A 214 -24.49 -1.53 -10.67
C ASP A 214 -24.78 -3.00 -10.45
N ASN A 215 -25.45 -3.36 -9.36
CA ASN A 215 -25.90 -4.72 -9.04
C ASN A 215 -26.85 -5.24 -10.12
N GLY A 216 -26.35 -5.57 -11.28
CA GLY A 216 -27.14 -6.00 -12.42
C GLY A 216 -26.31 -6.38 -13.64
N ALA A 217 -26.98 -6.56 -14.78
CA ALA A 217 -26.40 -7.10 -16.03
C ALA A 217 -25.25 -6.28 -16.66
N ASN A 218 -24.89 -5.13 -16.09
CA ASN A 218 -23.89 -4.19 -16.63
C ASN A 218 -22.61 -4.13 -15.80
N HIS A 219 -22.12 -5.24 -15.28
CA HIS A 219 -20.80 -5.27 -14.65
C HIS A 219 -19.73 -4.77 -15.61
N GLN A 220 -18.98 -3.76 -15.20
CA GLN A 220 -17.79 -3.41 -15.95
C GLN A 220 -16.80 -4.58 -15.87
N PRO A 221 -16.17 -4.96 -16.99
CA PRO A 221 -15.19 -6.05 -16.99
C PRO A 221 -14.06 -5.77 -16.02
N GLY A 222 -13.51 -6.85 -15.46
CA GLY A 222 -12.33 -6.78 -14.60
C GLY A 222 -11.24 -5.91 -15.20
N LYS A 223 -10.61 -5.11 -14.36
CA LYS A 223 -9.53 -4.20 -14.72
C LYS A 223 -8.26 -4.57 -13.99
N PHE A 224 -7.16 -4.22 -14.58
CA PHE A 224 -5.83 -4.37 -14.00
C PHE A 224 -5.14 -3.02 -13.97
N LEU A 225 -4.29 -2.83 -12.98
CA LEU A 225 -3.35 -1.72 -12.90
C LEU A 225 -1.95 -2.33 -12.84
N ALA A 226 -1.15 -2.10 -13.86
CA ALA A 226 0.27 -2.40 -13.82
C ALA A 226 1.06 -1.14 -13.45
N ILE A 227 2.09 -1.30 -12.63
CA ILE A 227 2.95 -0.24 -12.11
C ILE A 227 4.38 -0.64 -12.34
N HIS A 228 5.17 0.26 -12.93
CA HIS A 228 6.62 0.23 -12.89
C HIS A 228 7.13 1.48 -12.20
N SER A 229 8.04 1.35 -11.27
CA SER A 229 8.67 2.51 -10.66
C SER A 229 10.15 2.27 -10.41
N LEU A 230 10.95 3.27 -10.68
CA LEU A 230 12.37 3.33 -10.38
C LEU A 230 12.61 4.50 -9.44
N ASN A 231 13.10 4.21 -8.24
CA ASN A 231 13.49 5.21 -7.26
C ASN A 231 15.01 5.21 -7.11
N ILE A 232 15.65 6.37 -7.24
CA ILE A 232 17.09 6.56 -7.17
C ILE A 232 17.42 7.40 -5.95
N ARG A 233 18.40 6.98 -5.19
CA ARG A 233 18.90 7.62 -3.97
C ARG A 233 20.38 8.01 -4.15
N PRO A 234 20.67 9.10 -4.86
CA PRO A 234 22.06 9.51 -5.11
C PRO A 234 22.79 9.92 -3.84
N LEU A 235 22.03 10.45 -2.88
CA LEU A 235 22.53 10.92 -1.58
C LEU A 235 21.59 10.42 -0.47
N SER A 236 22.09 10.30 0.76
CA SER A 236 21.30 9.85 1.90
C SER A 236 20.12 10.77 2.25
N TRP A 237 20.22 12.04 1.85
CA TRP A 237 19.19 13.05 2.08
C TRP A 237 18.29 13.32 0.87
N LEU A 238 18.58 12.72 -0.30
CA LEU A 238 17.83 12.96 -1.56
C LEU A 238 17.46 11.66 -2.23
N SER A 239 16.19 11.48 -2.52
CA SER A 239 15.71 10.48 -3.45
C SER A 239 14.70 11.07 -4.43
N PHE A 240 14.66 10.51 -5.63
CA PHE A 240 13.66 10.83 -6.65
C PHE A 240 13.28 9.56 -7.40
N GLY A 241 12.03 9.50 -7.84
CA GLY A 241 11.48 8.36 -8.53
C GLY A 241 10.71 8.74 -9.77
N ILE A 242 10.67 7.82 -10.71
CA ILE A 242 9.78 7.84 -11.87
C ILE A 242 8.80 6.69 -11.70
N VAL A 243 7.54 6.95 -11.99
CA VAL A 243 6.45 5.98 -11.95
C VAL A 243 5.76 5.98 -13.30
N ASP A 244 5.65 4.81 -13.89
CA ASP A 244 4.92 4.56 -15.13
C ASP A 244 3.85 3.51 -14.87
N THR A 245 2.62 3.80 -15.26
CA THR A 245 1.49 2.93 -14.94
C THR A 245 0.52 2.82 -16.09
N ILE A 246 -0.20 1.71 -16.14
CA ILE A 246 -1.24 1.50 -17.12
C ILE A 246 -2.45 0.80 -16.51
N ILE A 247 -3.63 1.34 -16.80
CA ILE A 247 -4.92 0.71 -16.47
C ILE A 247 -5.46 0.09 -17.75
N TYR A 248 -5.71 -1.21 -17.69
CA TYR A 248 -6.25 -1.97 -18.82
C TYR A 248 -7.31 -2.97 -18.36
N GLY A 249 -8.11 -3.46 -19.29
CA GLY A 249 -9.20 -4.37 -18.97
C GLY A 249 -9.63 -5.25 -20.14
N LYS A 250 -10.60 -6.12 -19.90
CA LYS A 250 -11.16 -7.08 -20.85
C LYS A 250 -10.21 -8.21 -21.27
N ARG A 251 -8.93 -8.10 -20.99
CA ARG A 251 -7.90 -9.10 -21.31
C ARG A 251 -6.82 -9.09 -20.24
N PHE A 252 -6.07 -10.17 -20.14
CA PHE A 252 -4.79 -10.20 -19.45
C PHE A 252 -3.69 -9.93 -20.47
N GLU A 253 -2.82 -8.93 -20.20
CA GLU A 253 -1.79 -8.50 -21.14
C GLU A 253 -0.39 -8.72 -20.55
N PRO A 254 0.31 -9.80 -20.97
CA PRO A 254 1.62 -10.16 -20.42
C PRO A 254 2.71 -9.12 -20.67
N ILE A 255 2.59 -8.28 -21.72
CA ILE A 255 3.60 -7.27 -22.04
C ILE A 255 3.79 -6.27 -20.90
N TYR A 256 2.73 -6.00 -20.12
CA TYR A 256 2.78 -5.12 -18.98
C TYR A 256 3.41 -5.75 -17.74
N LEU A 257 3.82 -7.01 -17.82
CA LEU A 257 4.62 -7.69 -16.82
C LEU A 257 6.12 -7.76 -17.17
N LEU A 258 6.52 -7.27 -18.35
CA LEU A 258 7.93 -7.24 -18.73
C LEU A 258 8.65 -6.17 -17.92
N PRO A 259 9.67 -6.53 -17.12
CA PRO A 259 10.45 -5.56 -16.36
C PRO A 259 11.05 -4.48 -17.26
N PHE A 260 11.10 -3.26 -16.78
CA PHE A 260 11.68 -2.08 -17.45
C PHE A 260 11.02 -1.71 -18.78
N SER A 261 9.88 -2.30 -19.15
CA SER A 261 9.11 -1.82 -20.29
C SER A 261 8.47 -0.47 -19.93
N ALA A 262 8.61 0.52 -20.82
CA ALA A 262 7.88 1.76 -20.68
C ALA A 262 6.47 1.56 -21.26
N PHE A 263 5.44 1.65 -20.44
CA PHE A 263 4.05 1.37 -20.86
C PHE A 263 3.59 2.30 -21.96
N PHE A 264 3.96 3.57 -21.88
CA PHE A 264 3.68 4.55 -22.92
C PHE A 264 4.21 4.14 -24.28
N ILE A 265 5.43 3.58 -24.34
CA ILE A 265 6.02 3.08 -25.59
C ILE A 265 5.30 1.81 -26.03
N SER A 266 5.07 0.88 -25.13
CA SER A 266 4.40 -0.40 -25.43
C SER A 266 2.98 -0.17 -25.96
N GLN A 267 2.23 0.73 -25.31
CA GLN A 267 0.88 1.11 -25.74
C GLN A 267 0.88 1.68 -27.17
N GLY A 268 1.82 2.59 -27.47
CA GLY A 268 1.93 3.19 -28.79
C GLY A 268 2.33 2.19 -29.88
N LEU A 269 3.27 1.30 -29.62
CA LEU A 269 3.75 0.29 -30.57
C LEU A 269 2.67 -0.75 -30.93
N TYR A 270 1.85 -1.13 -29.98
CA TYR A 270 0.82 -2.16 -30.15
C TYR A 270 -0.59 -1.58 -30.35
N ALA A 271 -0.72 -0.26 -30.39
CA ALA A 271 -1.99 0.44 -30.55
C ALA A 271 -3.08 0.00 -29.56
N PHE A 272 -2.69 -0.27 -28.30
CA PHE A 272 -3.63 -0.67 -27.26
C PHE A 272 -4.40 0.57 -26.74
N PRO A 273 -5.73 0.48 -26.61
CA PRO A 273 -6.56 1.58 -26.11
C PRO A 273 -6.60 1.62 -24.59
N ASP A 274 -5.45 1.49 -23.93
CA ASP A 274 -5.33 1.45 -22.49
C ASP A 274 -4.96 2.83 -21.94
N ASN A 275 -5.21 3.09 -20.65
CA ASN A 275 -4.95 4.39 -20.04
C ASN A 275 -3.64 4.37 -19.26
N SER A 276 -2.68 5.20 -19.67
CA SER A 276 -1.38 5.31 -19.00
C SER A 276 -1.25 6.60 -18.20
N LEU A 277 -0.61 6.50 -17.04
CA LEU A 277 -0.17 7.63 -16.23
C LEU A 277 1.33 7.58 -16.07
N ILE A 278 1.98 8.73 -16.15
CA ILE A 278 3.37 8.91 -15.79
C ILE A 278 3.48 9.86 -14.60
N GLY A 279 4.43 9.60 -13.71
CA GLY A 279 4.63 10.45 -12.53
C GLY A 279 6.06 10.52 -12.08
N GLY A 280 6.30 11.51 -11.23
CA GLY A 280 7.55 11.69 -10.51
C GLY A 280 7.33 11.81 -9.02
N THR A 281 8.27 11.31 -8.23
CA THR A 281 8.26 11.44 -6.78
C THR A 281 9.61 11.96 -6.30
N PHE A 282 9.62 12.63 -5.17
CA PHE A 282 10.86 13.00 -4.50
C PHE A 282 10.71 12.94 -2.98
N THR A 283 11.82 12.70 -2.31
CA THR A 283 11.99 12.86 -0.87
C THR A 283 13.28 13.63 -0.62
N ILE A 284 13.20 14.69 0.18
CA ILE A 284 14.35 15.50 0.58
C ILE A 284 14.38 15.53 2.10
N LYS A 285 15.54 15.20 2.68
CA LYS A 285 15.82 15.25 4.13
C LYS A 285 16.94 16.28 4.40
N PRO A 286 16.62 17.59 4.37
CA PRO A 286 17.64 18.65 4.37
C PRO A 286 18.41 18.72 5.69
N VAL A 287 17.76 18.36 6.80
CA VAL A 287 18.36 18.27 8.14
C VAL A 287 17.76 17.06 8.85
N LYS A 288 18.46 16.55 9.87
CA LYS A 288 17.99 15.41 10.67
C LYS A 288 16.60 15.71 11.25
N GLY A 289 15.67 14.82 11.01
CA GLY A 289 14.27 14.90 11.48
C GLY A 289 13.31 15.63 10.53
N LEU A 290 13.77 16.45 9.61
CA LEU A 290 12.92 17.12 8.62
C LEU A 290 12.89 16.33 7.31
N ARG A 291 11.69 15.99 6.86
CA ARG A 291 11.43 15.27 5.61
C ARG A 291 10.39 16.02 4.79
N LEU A 292 10.70 16.22 3.53
CA LEU A 292 9.84 16.82 2.51
C LEU A 292 9.57 15.77 1.44
N ASP A 293 8.32 15.44 1.22
CA ASP A 293 7.90 14.47 0.20
C ASP A 293 7.05 15.15 -0.86
N GLY A 294 7.22 14.75 -2.10
CA GLY A 294 6.40 15.22 -3.21
C GLY A 294 6.11 14.14 -4.22
N ALA A 295 4.96 14.26 -4.86
CA ALA A 295 4.53 13.44 -5.97
C ALA A 295 3.77 14.30 -6.99
N LEU A 296 4.00 14.05 -8.26
CA LEU A 296 3.30 14.67 -9.37
C LEU A 296 2.97 13.59 -10.40
N TYR A 297 1.73 13.55 -10.84
CA TYR A 297 1.26 12.60 -11.84
C TYR A 297 0.53 13.32 -12.97
N ALA A 298 0.72 12.82 -14.18
CA ALA A 298 0.07 13.29 -15.39
C ALA A 298 -0.63 12.13 -16.10
N ASP A 299 -1.86 12.37 -16.52
CA ASP A 299 -2.72 11.43 -17.22
C ASP A 299 -2.85 11.87 -18.69
N ASP A 300 -2.67 10.93 -19.61
CA ASP A 300 -2.82 11.13 -21.06
C ASP A 300 -1.98 12.28 -21.66
N LEU A 301 -0.86 12.63 -21.05
CA LEU A 301 0.04 13.66 -21.61
C LEU A 301 1.14 13.01 -22.45
N GLY A 302 1.15 13.32 -23.73
CA GLY A 302 2.24 12.94 -24.62
C GLY A 302 3.53 13.70 -24.28
N PHE A 303 4.69 13.03 -24.40
CA PHE A 303 5.99 13.65 -24.15
C PHE A 303 6.19 14.97 -24.90
N ASN A 304 5.74 15.03 -26.16
CA ASN A 304 5.81 16.26 -26.98
C ASN A 304 4.89 17.38 -26.46
N GLU A 305 3.82 17.05 -25.77
CA GLU A 305 2.91 18.03 -25.17
C GLU A 305 3.51 18.64 -23.91
N ILE A 306 4.18 17.81 -23.12
CA ILE A 306 4.90 18.24 -21.92
C ILE A 306 6.06 19.16 -22.31
N VAL A 307 6.94 18.71 -23.21
CA VAL A 307 8.16 19.43 -23.60
C VAL A 307 7.85 20.73 -24.32
N LYS A 308 6.81 20.75 -25.16
CA LYS A 308 6.43 21.94 -25.92
C LYS A 308 5.38 22.83 -25.24
N PHE A 309 4.94 22.50 -24.04
CA PHE A 309 3.88 23.21 -23.31
C PHE A 309 2.70 23.55 -24.20
N LYS A 310 2.21 22.57 -24.97
CA LYS A 310 1.12 22.80 -25.94
C LYS A 310 -0.13 23.28 -25.21
N LYS A 311 -0.64 24.44 -25.60
CA LYS A 311 -1.84 25.07 -25.01
C LYS A 311 -3.11 24.23 -25.20
N ASP A 312 -3.17 23.44 -26.25
CA ASP A 312 -4.33 22.62 -26.62
C ASP A 312 -4.30 21.22 -25.93
N ALA A 313 -3.24 20.90 -25.21
CA ALA A 313 -3.15 19.65 -24.46
C ALA A 313 -4.10 19.66 -23.27
N LYS A 314 -4.75 18.52 -23.01
CA LYS A 314 -5.58 18.33 -21.80
C LYS A 314 -4.67 18.06 -20.62
N TRP A 315 -4.23 19.10 -19.94
CA TRP A 315 -3.37 19.01 -18.75
C TRP A 315 -4.12 18.41 -17.57
N ARG A 316 -4.19 17.08 -17.53
CA ARG A 316 -4.72 16.34 -16.40
C ARG A 316 -3.57 15.98 -15.47
N MET A 317 -3.38 16.79 -14.46
CA MET A 317 -2.29 16.61 -13.52
C MET A 317 -2.82 16.59 -12.09
N SER A 318 -2.15 15.84 -11.24
CA SER A 318 -2.41 15.81 -9.81
C SER A 318 -1.08 15.81 -9.05
N GLY A 319 -1.04 16.51 -7.92
CA GLY A 319 0.15 16.63 -7.10
C GLY A 319 -0.14 16.50 -5.62
N GLN A 320 0.82 15.96 -4.90
CA GLN A 320 0.81 15.85 -3.43
C GLN A 320 2.13 16.33 -2.89
N PHE A 321 2.08 17.10 -1.80
CA PHE A 321 3.25 17.55 -1.08
C PHE A 321 3.04 17.33 0.42
N GLY A 322 4.07 16.90 1.10
CA GLY A 322 4.05 16.65 2.54
C GLY A 322 5.32 17.13 3.21
N VAL A 323 5.15 17.59 4.44
CA VAL A 323 6.24 17.98 5.34
C VAL A 323 6.06 17.23 6.64
N SER A 324 7.09 16.54 7.08
CA SER A 324 7.10 15.89 8.39
C SER A 324 8.35 16.29 9.16
N TYR A 325 8.19 16.48 10.47
CA TYR A 325 9.29 16.77 11.37
C TYR A 325 9.24 15.87 12.59
N THR A 326 10.32 15.13 12.78
CA THR A 326 10.55 14.29 13.96
C THR A 326 11.65 14.93 14.80
N MET A 327 11.35 15.29 16.04
CA MET A 327 12.35 15.85 16.94
C MET A 327 13.50 14.85 17.12
N PRO A 328 14.73 15.19 16.70
CA PRO A 328 15.88 14.38 17.05
C PRO A 328 16.06 14.44 18.58
N LYS A 329 16.14 13.29 19.20
CA LYS A 329 16.50 13.18 20.63
C LYS A 329 17.99 13.35 20.80
#